data_e45a522b58f633bb60d81ca80478dee9
#
_entry.id   e45a522b58f633bb60d81ca80478dee9
#
_cell.length_a   1.000
_cell.length_b   1.000
_cell.length_c   1.000
_cell.angle_alpha   90.00
_cell.angle_beta   90.00
_cell.angle_gamma   90.00
#
_symmetry.space_group_name_H-M   'P 1'
#
loop_
_entity.id
_entity.type
_entity.pdbx_description
1 polymer ?
#
loop_
_entity_poly.entity_id
_entity_poly.type
_entity_poly.pdbx_seq_one_letter_code
_entity_poly.pdbx_strand_id
1 'polypeptide(L)'
;KADGSDGVSEVSYVMLETIEELHILQPGSAIHISARTPERFLRAGCKVIRQGHGYPSVFNPDVYIQELMRQGKSLQDAREGGCSGCIEVGAFGKEAYVLTGYLNVPKILEVTLHNGVDPVSGRKVGLETGDPRGFGNYDELYAAFMKQIRYFVDMKVRVSNYIDRMFAKYAPATFLSLFIDDCIAKGRDYYNCGPRYNTTYIQCTGLGTITDSL
;
A
#
# COMPACT_ATOMS: atom_id res chain seq x y z
N LYS A 1 -13.18 -7.69 14.46
CA LYS A 1 -14.15 -6.73 15.02
C LYS A 1 -13.46 -5.80 16.01
N ALA A 2 -14.10 -4.68 16.37
CA ALA A 2 -13.56 -3.69 17.31
C ALA A 2 -13.14 -4.29 18.66
N ASP A 3 -13.88 -5.27 19.16
CA ASP A 3 -13.61 -5.99 20.41
C ASP A 3 -12.42 -7.00 20.30
N GLY A 4 -11.86 -7.16 19.10
CA GLY A 4 -10.79 -8.09 18.82
C GLY A 4 -11.23 -9.53 18.58
N SER A 5 -12.55 -9.81 18.54
CA SER A 5 -13.05 -11.12 18.12
C SER A 5 -12.92 -11.31 16.60
N ASP A 6 -12.90 -12.55 16.14
CA ASP A 6 -12.93 -12.88 14.73
C ASP A 6 -14.25 -12.42 14.08
N GLY A 7 -14.17 -11.96 12.83
CA GLY A 7 -15.30 -11.44 12.07
C GLY A 7 -15.95 -12.42 11.11
N VAL A 8 -15.39 -13.64 10.98
CA VAL A 8 -15.92 -14.65 10.06
C VAL A 8 -17.35 -15.01 10.41
N SER A 9 -18.20 -15.08 9.40
CA SER A 9 -19.62 -15.43 9.48
C SER A 9 -20.01 -16.30 8.29
N GLU A 10 -21.23 -16.83 8.26
CA GLU A 10 -21.70 -17.61 7.11
C GLU A 10 -21.66 -16.81 5.80
N VAL A 11 -21.88 -15.48 5.86
CA VAL A 11 -21.74 -14.60 4.70
C VAL A 11 -20.32 -14.64 4.12
N SER A 12 -19.29 -14.77 4.98
CA SER A 12 -17.90 -14.88 4.54
C SER A 12 -17.65 -16.12 3.69
N TYR A 13 -18.31 -17.23 4.00
CA TYR A 13 -18.23 -18.46 3.20
C TYR A 13 -19.00 -18.32 1.88
N VAL A 14 -20.20 -17.76 1.91
CA VAL A 14 -20.97 -17.50 0.69
C VAL A 14 -20.18 -16.59 -0.28
N MET A 15 -19.50 -15.56 0.23
CA MET A 15 -18.65 -14.72 -0.60
C MET A 15 -17.50 -15.51 -1.25
N LEU A 16 -16.83 -16.40 -0.51
CA LEU A 16 -15.78 -17.24 -1.08
C LEU A 16 -16.31 -18.20 -2.13
N GLU A 17 -17.46 -18.84 -1.88
CA GLU A 17 -18.15 -19.71 -2.84
C GLU A 17 -18.51 -18.94 -4.11
N THR A 18 -19.06 -17.74 -3.97
CA THR A 18 -19.38 -16.88 -5.11
C THR A 18 -18.15 -16.51 -5.95
N ILE A 19 -17.03 -16.17 -5.30
CA ILE A 19 -15.76 -15.90 -5.99
C ILE A 19 -15.27 -17.14 -6.74
N GLU A 20 -15.40 -18.33 -6.11
CA GLU A 20 -15.01 -19.59 -6.71
C GLU A 20 -15.87 -19.93 -7.94
N GLU A 21 -17.19 -19.84 -7.82
CA GLU A 21 -18.14 -20.23 -8.88
C GLU A 21 -18.11 -19.29 -10.08
N LEU A 22 -18.06 -17.99 -9.82
CA LEU A 22 -18.14 -16.96 -10.85
C LEU A 22 -16.78 -16.50 -11.37
N HIS A 23 -15.66 -17.00 -10.81
CA HIS A 23 -14.30 -16.59 -11.15
C HIS A 23 -14.11 -15.07 -11.10
N ILE A 24 -14.61 -14.44 -10.02
CA ILE A 24 -14.61 -13.00 -9.87
C ILE A 24 -13.17 -12.49 -9.66
N LEU A 25 -12.70 -11.68 -10.62
CA LEU A 25 -11.40 -10.99 -10.54
C LEU A 25 -11.55 -9.53 -10.08
N GLN A 26 -12.70 -8.92 -10.36
CA GLN A 26 -13.01 -7.55 -9.98
C GLN A 26 -14.45 -7.44 -9.46
N PRO A 27 -14.68 -6.72 -8.35
CA PRO A 27 -13.66 -6.05 -7.52
C PRO A 27 -12.71 -7.05 -6.86
N GLY A 28 -11.43 -6.64 -6.67
CA GLY A 28 -10.43 -7.46 -5.98
C GLY A 28 -10.89 -7.81 -4.57
N SER A 29 -10.73 -9.07 -4.17
CA SER A 29 -11.13 -9.57 -2.86
C SER A 29 -9.93 -9.79 -1.95
N ALA A 30 -10.14 -9.67 -0.64
CA ALA A 30 -9.14 -9.94 0.37
C ALA A 30 -9.72 -10.71 1.54
N ILE A 31 -8.92 -11.61 2.12
CA ILE A 31 -9.24 -12.28 3.38
C ILE A 31 -8.20 -11.92 4.44
N HIS A 32 -8.68 -11.72 5.66
CA HIS A 32 -7.84 -11.43 6.80
C HIS A 32 -7.68 -12.71 7.62
N ILE A 33 -6.46 -13.15 7.82
CA ILE A 33 -6.14 -14.40 8.53
C ILE A 33 -5.22 -14.09 9.71
N SER A 34 -5.69 -14.44 10.91
CA SER A 34 -4.98 -14.32 12.17
C SER A 34 -4.91 -15.68 12.88
N ALA A 35 -4.22 -15.72 14.00
CA ALA A 35 -4.21 -16.91 14.87
C ALA A 35 -5.60 -17.29 15.41
N ARG A 36 -6.59 -16.40 15.31
CA ARG A 36 -7.98 -16.62 15.78
C ARG A 36 -8.93 -17.06 14.66
N THR A 37 -8.46 -17.04 13.43
CA THR A 37 -9.31 -17.38 12.26
C THR A 37 -9.68 -18.86 12.28
N PRO A 38 -10.98 -19.22 12.14
CA PRO A 38 -11.40 -20.62 12.10
C PRO A 38 -10.71 -21.39 10.98
N GLU A 39 -10.22 -22.60 11.30
CA GLU A 39 -9.54 -23.46 10.32
C GLU A 39 -10.42 -23.71 9.09
N ARG A 40 -11.74 -23.89 9.28
CA ARG A 40 -12.71 -24.04 8.18
C ARG A 40 -12.63 -22.88 7.19
N PHE A 41 -12.49 -21.63 7.69
CA PHE A 41 -12.40 -20.45 6.82
C PHE A 41 -11.05 -20.40 6.08
N LEU A 42 -9.97 -20.73 6.76
CA LEU A 42 -8.64 -20.83 6.13
C LEU A 42 -8.65 -21.85 4.98
N ARG A 43 -9.23 -23.03 5.21
CA ARG A 43 -9.36 -24.07 4.18
C ARG A 43 -10.22 -23.61 3.00
N ALA A 44 -11.34 -22.91 3.25
CA ALA A 44 -12.18 -22.34 2.21
C ALA A 44 -11.42 -21.30 1.38
N GLY A 45 -10.70 -20.38 2.01
CA GLY A 45 -9.86 -19.41 1.32
C GLY A 45 -8.78 -20.07 0.45
N CYS A 46 -8.06 -21.05 1.00
CA CYS A 46 -7.05 -21.81 0.26
C CYS A 46 -7.64 -22.57 -0.94
N LYS A 47 -8.87 -23.06 -0.84
CA LYS A 47 -9.57 -23.75 -1.94
C LYS A 47 -9.76 -22.79 -3.13
N VAL A 48 -10.18 -21.55 -2.87
CA VAL A 48 -10.35 -20.53 -3.91
C VAL A 48 -9.00 -20.12 -4.49
N ILE A 49 -8.01 -19.82 -3.64
CA ILE A 49 -6.66 -19.41 -4.08
C ILE A 49 -6.01 -20.47 -4.98
N ARG A 50 -6.20 -21.75 -4.67
CA ARG A 50 -5.66 -22.88 -5.45
C ARG A 50 -6.13 -22.89 -6.91
N GLN A 51 -7.24 -22.24 -7.24
CA GLN A 51 -7.73 -22.15 -8.62
C GLN A 51 -6.84 -21.25 -9.51
N GLY A 52 -5.93 -20.47 -8.93
CA GLY A 52 -4.95 -19.68 -9.68
C GLY A 52 -5.46 -18.34 -10.22
N HIS A 53 -6.61 -17.86 -9.75
CA HIS A 53 -7.16 -16.56 -10.18
C HIS A 53 -6.45 -15.35 -9.57
N GLY A 54 -5.51 -15.54 -8.60
CA GLY A 54 -4.80 -14.48 -7.92
C GLY A 54 -5.56 -13.82 -6.76
N TYR A 55 -6.80 -14.21 -6.52
CA TYR A 55 -7.64 -13.73 -5.42
C TYR A 55 -8.27 -14.90 -4.66
N PRO A 56 -8.71 -14.67 -3.40
CA PRO A 56 -8.50 -13.48 -2.56
C PRO A 56 -7.05 -13.29 -2.15
N SER A 57 -6.63 -12.01 -1.99
CA SER A 57 -5.35 -11.67 -1.35
C SER A 57 -5.42 -11.97 0.15
N VAL A 58 -4.29 -12.37 0.76
CA VAL A 58 -4.24 -12.75 2.17
C VAL A 58 -3.51 -11.69 2.98
N PHE A 59 -4.14 -11.20 4.05
CA PHE A 59 -3.58 -10.20 4.95
C PHE A 59 -3.54 -10.71 6.38
N ASN A 60 -2.50 -10.32 7.10
CA ASN A 60 -2.36 -10.62 8.53
C ASN A 60 -2.79 -9.41 9.38
N PRO A 61 -3.99 -9.45 10.00
CA PRO A 61 -4.48 -8.36 10.83
C PRO A 61 -3.63 -8.14 12.10
N ASP A 62 -2.97 -9.16 12.63
CA ASP A 62 -2.12 -9.00 13.81
C ASP A 62 -0.90 -8.10 13.51
N VAL A 63 -0.47 -8.04 12.25
CA VAL A 63 0.62 -7.18 11.79
C VAL A 63 0.11 -5.78 11.43
N TYR A 64 -0.90 -5.67 10.56
CA TYR A 64 -1.32 -4.35 10.11
C TYR A 64 -1.99 -3.52 11.21
N ILE A 65 -2.68 -4.14 12.19
CA ILE A 65 -3.23 -3.41 13.34
C ILE A 65 -2.11 -2.72 14.14
N GLN A 66 -1.01 -3.42 14.36
CA GLN A 66 0.15 -2.83 15.05
C GLN A 66 0.75 -1.67 14.24
N GLU A 67 0.84 -1.81 12.91
CA GLU A 67 1.35 -0.76 12.06
C GLU A 67 0.44 0.47 12.06
N LEU A 68 -0.87 0.28 11.96
CA LEU A 68 -1.84 1.38 12.05
C LEU A 68 -1.77 2.11 13.40
N MET A 69 -1.55 1.37 14.50
CA MET A 69 -1.34 1.98 15.82
C MET A 69 -0.02 2.78 15.89
N ARG A 70 1.06 2.29 15.27
CA ARG A 70 2.34 3.04 15.17
C ARG A 70 2.18 4.35 14.38
N GLN A 71 1.27 4.36 13.41
CA GLN A 71 0.89 5.57 12.66
C GLN A 71 -0.03 6.52 13.45
N GLY A 72 -0.35 6.19 14.70
CA GLY A 72 -1.15 7.05 15.61
C GLY A 72 -2.66 6.79 15.58
N LYS A 73 -3.12 5.71 14.97
CA LYS A 73 -4.54 5.34 14.99
C LYS A 73 -4.92 4.68 16.33
N SER A 74 -6.17 4.84 16.76
CA SER A 74 -6.66 4.12 17.94
C SER A 74 -6.72 2.61 17.67
N LEU A 75 -6.61 1.80 18.72
CA LEU A 75 -6.74 0.34 18.60
C LEU A 75 -8.09 -0.05 17.99
N GLN A 76 -9.16 0.65 18.36
CA GLN A 76 -10.49 0.41 17.82
C GLN A 76 -10.52 0.68 16.32
N ASP A 77 -10.05 1.86 15.88
CA ASP A 77 -10.05 2.24 14.46
C ASP A 77 -9.15 1.31 13.63
N ALA A 78 -8.02 0.87 14.19
CA ALA A 78 -7.14 -0.08 13.54
C ALA A 78 -7.78 -1.47 13.37
N ARG A 79 -8.58 -1.93 14.36
CA ARG A 79 -9.31 -3.22 14.29
C ARG A 79 -10.52 -3.17 13.36
N GLU A 80 -11.16 -2.02 13.20
CA GLU A 80 -12.26 -1.78 12.26
C GLU A 80 -11.74 -1.48 10.84
N GLY A 81 -10.44 -1.41 10.68
CA GLY A 81 -9.77 -1.21 9.41
C GLY A 81 -9.52 -2.49 8.63
N GLY A 82 -8.79 -2.34 7.56
CA GLY A 82 -8.43 -3.46 6.69
C GLY A 82 -7.74 -3.01 5.42
N CYS A 83 -7.61 -3.96 4.50
CA CYS A 83 -7.02 -3.71 3.19
C CYS A 83 -8.02 -3.04 2.25
N SER A 84 -7.54 -2.05 1.51
CA SER A 84 -8.23 -1.37 0.43
C SER A 84 -7.52 -1.66 -0.90
N GLY A 85 -8.26 -2.03 -1.91
CA GLY A 85 -7.74 -2.24 -3.26
C GLY A 85 -6.69 -3.35 -3.38
N CYS A 86 -5.42 -3.00 -3.21
CA CYS A 86 -4.31 -3.95 -3.40
C CYS A 86 -3.67 -4.37 -2.08
N ILE A 87 -2.96 -3.45 -1.42
CA ILE A 87 -2.17 -3.70 -0.21
C ILE A 87 -2.27 -2.57 0.81
N GLU A 88 -2.96 -1.49 0.48
CA GLU A 88 -3.13 -0.35 1.37
C GLU A 88 -4.01 -0.75 2.55
N VAL A 89 -3.47 -0.66 3.76
CA VAL A 89 -4.20 -0.92 4.99
C VAL A 89 -4.49 0.38 5.73
N GLY A 90 -5.69 0.52 6.27
CA GLY A 90 -6.09 1.73 6.99
C GLY A 90 -7.42 1.58 7.72
N ALA A 91 -7.92 2.64 8.31
CA ALA A 91 -9.15 2.68 9.09
C ALA A 91 -10.37 2.93 8.18
N PHE A 92 -11.19 1.92 7.96
CA PHE A 92 -12.36 2.02 7.08
C PHE A 92 -13.35 3.10 7.54
N GLY A 93 -13.81 3.90 6.57
CA GLY A 93 -14.75 4.99 6.83
C GLY A 93 -14.19 6.17 7.63
N LYS A 94 -12.92 6.15 7.99
CA LYS A 94 -12.28 7.16 8.86
C LYS A 94 -10.98 7.72 8.28
N GLU A 95 -10.50 7.17 7.18
CA GLU A 95 -9.21 7.51 6.60
C GLU A 95 -9.28 7.84 5.11
N ALA A 96 -8.47 8.79 4.69
CA ALA A 96 -8.20 9.02 3.28
C ALA A 96 -7.15 8.02 2.80
N TYR A 97 -7.52 7.22 1.80
CA TYR A 97 -6.62 6.31 1.09
C TYR A 97 -6.17 6.97 -0.22
N VAL A 98 -5.14 7.80 -0.15
CA VAL A 98 -4.68 8.52 -1.33
C VAL A 98 -3.39 7.90 -1.86
N LEU A 99 -3.50 7.09 -2.92
CA LEU A 99 -2.34 6.53 -3.61
C LEU A 99 -1.90 7.48 -4.72
N THR A 100 -0.80 8.19 -4.52
CA THR A 100 -0.29 9.16 -5.49
C THR A 100 0.72 8.57 -6.47
N GLY A 101 0.99 7.27 -6.40
CA GLY A 101 1.80 6.52 -7.37
C GLY A 101 2.84 5.60 -6.74
N TYR A 102 3.69 5.06 -7.60
CA TYR A 102 4.60 3.97 -7.30
C TYR A 102 6.05 4.45 -7.23
N LEU A 103 6.87 3.71 -6.46
CA LEU A 103 8.32 3.83 -6.44
C LEU A 103 8.91 2.52 -6.98
N ASN A 104 9.47 2.56 -8.19
CA ASN A 104 10.11 1.42 -8.82
C ASN A 104 11.55 1.26 -8.28
N VAL A 105 11.72 0.40 -7.27
CA VAL A 105 12.99 0.23 -6.56
C VAL A 105 14.08 -0.40 -7.45
N PRO A 106 13.80 -1.44 -8.27
CA PRO A 106 14.76 -1.94 -9.26
C PRO A 106 15.26 -0.87 -10.22
N LYS A 107 14.39 0.04 -10.68
CA LYS A 107 14.80 1.15 -11.55
C LYS A 107 15.77 2.10 -10.86
N ILE A 108 15.61 2.29 -9.54
CA ILE A 108 16.56 3.10 -8.77
C ILE A 108 17.94 2.44 -8.72
N LEU A 109 18.00 1.12 -8.58
CA LEU A 109 19.29 0.40 -8.67
C LEU A 109 19.89 0.54 -10.07
N GLU A 110 19.11 0.37 -11.13
CA GLU A 110 19.58 0.56 -12.50
C GLU A 110 20.17 1.98 -12.71
N VAL A 111 19.50 3.01 -12.22
CA VAL A 111 20.01 4.39 -12.25
C VAL A 111 21.28 4.55 -11.41
N THR A 112 21.40 3.84 -10.28
CA THR A 112 22.63 3.82 -9.47
C THR A 112 23.79 3.22 -10.27
N LEU A 113 23.55 2.08 -10.93
CA LEU A 113 24.55 1.39 -11.76
C LEU A 113 24.97 2.19 -13.02
N HIS A 114 24.21 3.23 -13.35
CA HIS A 114 24.51 4.16 -14.45
C HIS A 114 24.85 5.57 -13.95
N ASN A 115 25.34 5.68 -12.71
CA ASN A 115 25.79 6.94 -12.10
C ASN A 115 24.76 8.08 -12.24
N GLY A 116 23.47 7.79 -11.97
CA GLY A 116 22.40 8.77 -12.00
C GLY A 116 21.72 8.96 -13.36
N VAL A 117 22.15 8.24 -14.39
CA VAL A 117 21.57 8.31 -15.75
C VAL A 117 20.56 7.18 -15.96
N ASP A 118 19.42 7.48 -16.52
CA ASP A 118 18.49 6.46 -17.01
C ASP A 118 19.01 5.91 -18.35
N PRO A 119 19.37 4.61 -18.45
CA PRO A 119 19.97 4.06 -19.67
C PRO A 119 19.00 4.00 -20.85
N VAL A 120 17.69 4.03 -20.60
CA VAL A 120 16.69 4.00 -21.69
C VAL A 120 16.54 5.37 -22.34
N SER A 121 16.42 6.42 -21.56
CA SER A 121 16.25 7.79 -22.09
C SER A 121 17.55 8.56 -22.28
N GLY A 122 18.65 8.09 -21.73
CA GLY A 122 19.95 8.79 -21.71
C GLY A 122 19.96 10.04 -20.83
N ARG A 123 18.91 10.29 -20.07
CA ARG A 123 18.78 11.49 -19.23
C ARG A 123 19.34 11.28 -17.83
N LYS A 124 19.97 12.30 -17.30
CA LYS A 124 20.32 12.35 -15.87
C LYS A 124 19.04 12.56 -15.07
N VAL A 125 18.65 11.54 -14.30
CA VAL A 125 17.41 11.53 -13.49
C VAL A 125 17.69 11.38 -12.00
N GLY A 126 18.89 10.91 -11.63
CA GLY A 126 19.32 10.70 -10.25
C GLY A 126 20.59 11.46 -9.90
N LEU A 127 21.13 11.14 -8.71
CA LEU A 127 22.40 11.68 -8.23
C LEU A 127 23.59 11.00 -8.92
N GLU A 128 24.69 11.70 -9.07
CA GLU A 128 25.98 11.09 -9.37
C GLU A 128 26.54 10.45 -8.10
N THR A 129 26.46 9.12 -8.03
CA THR A 129 26.88 8.33 -6.87
C THR A 129 28.19 7.60 -7.06
N GLY A 130 28.80 7.76 -8.23
CA GLY A 130 30.05 7.13 -8.65
C GLY A 130 29.84 6.08 -9.75
N ASP A 131 30.91 5.78 -10.47
CA ASP A 131 30.93 4.68 -11.45
C ASP A 131 30.98 3.35 -10.68
N PRO A 132 30.01 2.43 -10.85
CA PRO A 132 29.98 1.16 -10.11
C PRO A 132 31.21 0.28 -10.39
N ARG A 133 31.89 0.46 -11.51
CA ARG A 133 33.16 -0.25 -11.84
C ARG A 133 34.33 0.18 -10.94
N GLY A 134 34.18 1.33 -10.27
CA GLY A 134 35.16 1.83 -9.30
C GLY A 134 34.86 1.44 -7.85
N PHE A 135 33.72 0.78 -7.57
CA PHE A 135 33.41 0.34 -6.21
C PHE A 135 34.27 -0.86 -5.82
N GLY A 136 34.92 -0.77 -4.67
CA GLY A 136 35.83 -1.80 -4.16
C GLY A 136 35.12 -2.97 -3.47
N ASN A 137 33.87 -2.79 -3.06
CA ASN A 137 33.08 -3.77 -2.29
C ASN A 137 31.58 -3.50 -2.38
N TYR A 138 30.81 -4.45 -1.82
CA TYR A 138 29.34 -4.36 -1.75
C TYR A 138 28.84 -3.15 -0.96
N ASP A 139 29.49 -2.80 0.15
CA ASP A 139 29.04 -1.71 1.01
C ASP A 139 29.07 -0.36 0.29
N GLU A 140 30.01 -0.15 -0.61
CA GLU A 140 30.09 1.07 -1.43
C GLU A 140 28.91 1.13 -2.43
N LEU A 141 28.60 0.03 -3.10
CA LEU A 141 27.43 -0.07 -3.97
C LEU A 141 26.14 0.16 -3.17
N TYR A 142 26.01 -0.48 -2.01
CA TYR A 142 24.84 -0.34 -1.16
C TYR A 142 24.68 1.10 -0.65
N ALA A 143 25.74 1.76 -0.25
CA ALA A 143 25.74 3.15 0.15
C ALA A 143 25.32 4.09 -0.99
N ALA A 144 25.80 3.85 -2.20
CA ALA A 144 25.41 4.60 -3.40
C ALA A 144 23.92 4.40 -3.71
N PHE A 145 23.43 3.16 -3.65
CA PHE A 145 22.02 2.82 -3.84
C PHE A 145 21.13 3.48 -2.78
N MET A 146 21.51 3.44 -1.51
CA MET A 146 20.75 4.09 -0.43
C MET A 146 20.71 5.62 -0.57
N LYS A 147 21.74 6.25 -1.13
CA LYS A 147 21.71 7.65 -1.52
C LYS A 147 20.67 7.95 -2.59
N GLN A 148 20.62 7.12 -3.63
CA GLN A 148 19.61 7.24 -4.70
C GLN A 148 18.20 7.03 -4.16
N ILE A 149 17.97 6.01 -3.33
CA ILE A 149 16.66 5.76 -2.70
C ILE A 149 16.19 7.01 -1.95
N ARG A 150 17.02 7.58 -1.09
CA ARG A 150 16.66 8.79 -0.32
C ARG A 150 16.29 9.95 -1.23
N TYR A 151 17.04 10.16 -2.29
CA TYR A 151 16.76 11.20 -3.29
C TYR A 151 15.41 10.99 -3.98
N PHE A 152 15.12 9.78 -4.45
CA PHE A 152 13.86 9.49 -5.14
C PHE A 152 12.66 9.48 -4.17
N VAL A 153 12.84 9.02 -2.93
CA VAL A 153 11.80 9.09 -1.90
C VAL A 153 11.47 10.54 -1.56
N ASP A 154 12.47 11.41 -1.34
CA ASP A 154 12.25 12.84 -1.07
C ASP A 154 11.50 13.52 -2.23
N MET A 155 11.93 13.26 -3.46
CA MET A 155 11.24 13.76 -4.65
C MET A 155 9.80 13.26 -4.70
N LYS A 156 9.57 11.95 -4.47
CA LYS A 156 8.27 11.35 -4.49
C LYS A 156 7.33 11.95 -3.44
N VAL A 157 7.82 12.15 -2.21
CA VAL A 157 7.04 12.79 -1.13
C VAL A 157 6.62 14.21 -1.53
N ARG A 158 7.53 15.00 -2.07
CA ARG A 158 7.21 16.37 -2.54
C ARG A 158 6.15 16.38 -3.64
N VAL A 159 6.31 15.49 -4.63
CA VAL A 159 5.34 15.36 -5.73
C VAL A 159 3.99 14.85 -5.21
N SER A 160 3.98 13.88 -4.30
CA SER A 160 2.76 13.37 -3.68
C SER A 160 1.99 14.48 -2.95
N ASN A 161 2.67 15.28 -2.13
CA ASN A 161 2.07 16.42 -1.44
C ASN A 161 1.52 17.47 -2.41
N TYR A 162 2.16 17.65 -3.57
CA TYR A 162 1.63 18.54 -4.61
C TYR A 162 0.36 17.96 -5.25
N ILE A 163 0.36 16.66 -5.57
CA ILE A 163 -0.79 15.96 -6.14
C ILE A 163 -2.00 16.03 -5.18
N ASP A 164 -1.80 15.80 -3.89
CA ASP A 164 -2.87 15.89 -2.88
C ASP A 164 -3.54 17.29 -2.88
N ARG A 165 -2.74 18.34 -2.96
CA ARG A 165 -3.26 19.71 -3.06
C ARG A 165 -4.03 19.96 -4.36
N MET A 166 -3.60 19.33 -5.45
CA MET A 166 -4.30 19.42 -6.74
C MET A 166 -5.66 18.72 -6.68
N PHE A 167 -5.72 17.51 -6.08
CA PHE A 167 -6.99 16.82 -5.84
C PHE A 167 -7.92 17.65 -4.96
N ALA A 168 -7.45 18.18 -3.84
CA ALA A 168 -8.24 19.02 -2.95
C ALA A 168 -8.83 20.25 -3.66
N LYS A 169 -8.10 20.82 -4.63
CA LYS A 169 -8.51 22.04 -5.33
C LYS A 169 -9.38 21.79 -6.55
N TYR A 170 -9.06 20.77 -7.36
CA TYR A 170 -9.62 20.61 -8.70
C TYR A 170 -10.51 19.36 -8.86
N ALA A 171 -10.42 18.40 -7.93
CA ALA A 171 -11.18 17.16 -8.02
C ALA A 171 -11.70 16.72 -6.65
N PRO A 172 -12.50 17.56 -5.94
CA PRO A 172 -13.04 17.23 -4.63
C PRO A 172 -13.96 16.00 -4.73
N ALA A 173 -13.92 15.13 -3.72
CA ALA A 173 -14.74 13.93 -3.62
C ALA A 173 -15.96 14.18 -2.70
N THR A 174 -16.81 15.12 -3.09
CA THR A 174 -17.92 15.62 -2.26
C THR A 174 -18.87 14.51 -1.82
N PHE A 175 -19.26 13.61 -2.73
CA PHE A 175 -20.16 12.51 -2.40
C PHE A 175 -19.50 11.51 -1.43
N LEU A 176 -18.24 11.14 -1.66
CA LEU A 176 -17.49 10.28 -0.76
C LEU A 176 -17.36 10.89 0.64
N SER A 177 -17.17 12.20 0.72
CA SER A 177 -17.04 12.93 1.98
C SER A 177 -18.26 12.81 2.89
N LEU A 178 -19.44 12.46 2.35
CA LEU A 178 -20.65 12.23 3.16
C LEU A 178 -20.58 10.95 3.99
N PHE A 179 -19.76 9.97 3.58
CA PHE A 179 -19.66 8.65 4.19
C PHE A 179 -18.41 8.46 5.04
N ILE A 180 -17.52 9.46 5.06
CA ILE A 180 -16.26 9.37 5.79
C ILE A 180 -16.33 10.22 7.05
N ASP A 181 -16.02 9.61 8.19
CA ASP A 181 -16.03 10.24 9.50
C ASP A 181 -15.24 11.55 9.51
N ASP A 182 -15.77 12.51 10.22
CA ASP A 182 -15.23 13.84 10.48
C ASP A 182 -15.31 14.83 9.29
N CYS A 183 -15.52 14.38 8.05
CA CYS A 183 -15.59 15.27 6.89
C CYS A 183 -16.70 16.33 7.05
N ILE A 184 -17.93 15.91 7.39
CA ILE A 184 -19.06 16.82 7.61
C ILE A 184 -18.79 17.72 8.82
N ALA A 185 -18.35 17.14 9.94
CA ALA A 185 -18.11 17.88 11.17
C ALA A 185 -17.03 18.97 11.00
N LYS A 186 -16.02 18.69 10.19
CA LYS A 186 -14.95 19.65 9.86
C LYS A 186 -15.31 20.59 8.71
N GLY A 187 -16.39 20.34 7.97
CA GLY A 187 -16.73 21.06 6.74
C GLY A 187 -15.63 20.96 5.69
N ARG A 188 -14.96 19.79 5.57
CA ARG A 188 -13.83 19.56 4.68
C ARG A 188 -14.03 18.32 3.84
N ASP A 189 -13.59 18.44 2.57
CA ASP A 189 -13.62 17.33 1.61
C ASP A 189 -12.62 16.22 1.98
N TYR A 190 -12.90 15.02 1.48
CA TYR A 190 -12.06 13.83 1.64
C TYR A 190 -10.58 14.09 1.28
N TYR A 191 -10.32 14.80 0.18
CA TYR A 191 -8.96 15.16 -0.23
C TYR A 191 -8.39 16.40 0.47
N ASN A 192 -9.22 17.12 1.24
CA ASN A 192 -8.80 18.35 1.93
C ASN A 192 -8.73 18.17 3.45
N CYS A 193 -8.13 17.09 3.91
CA CYS A 193 -7.98 16.77 5.33
C CYS A 193 -9.32 16.67 6.08
N GLY A 194 -10.40 16.27 5.41
CA GLY A 194 -11.71 16.01 6.01
C GLY A 194 -11.71 14.80 6.93
N PRO A 195 -11.23 13.63 6.50
CA PRO A 195 -11.21 12.41 7.31
C PRO A 195 -10.48 12.57 8.64
N ARG A 196 -10.75 11.65 9.58
CA ARG A 196 -10.04 11.57 10.86
C ARG A 196 -8.56 11.36 10.66
N TYR A 197 -8.20 10.42 9.77
CA TYR A 197 -6.83 10.11 9.38
C TYR A 197 -6.63 10.45 7.90
N ASN A 198 -5.47 11.03 7.61
CA ASN A 198 -5.15 11.49 6.25
C ASN A 198 -3.79 10.93 5.87
N THR A 199 -3.81 9.88 5.05
CA THR A 199 -2.61 9.14 4.67
C THR A 199 -2.43 9.18 3.16
N THR A 200 -1.23 9.58 2.73
CA THR A 200 -0.80 9.50 1.34
C THR A 200 0.12 8.29 1.19
N TYR A 201 -0.30 7.34 0.37
CA TYR A 201 0.43 6.09 0.15
C TYR A 201 1.45 6.24 -0.99
N ILE A 202 2.61 5.64 -0.79
CA ILE A 202 3.63 5.43 -1.83
C ILE A 202 3.86 3.93 -1.92
N GLN A 203 3.46 3.32 -3.02
CA GLN A 203 3.64 1.88 -3.21
C GLN A 203 5.02 1.59 -3.77
N CYS A 204 5.84 0.85 -3.02
CA CYS A 204 7.11 0.33 -3.50
C CYS A 204 6.87 -0.92 -4.34
N THR A 205 7.46 -0.98 -5.54
CA THR A 205 7.37 -2.12 -6.45
C THR A 205 8.72 -2.77 -6.66
N GLY A 206 8.72 -4.09 -6.92
CA GLY A 206 9.93 -4.84 -7.26
C GLY A 206 10.80 -5.23 -6.07
N LEU A 207 10.21 -5.39 -4.86
CA LEU A 207 10.98 -5.72 -3.65
C LEU A 207 11.70 -7.06 -3.78
N GLY A 208 11.06 -8.11 -4.33
CA GLY A 208 11.70 -9.39 -4.59
C GLY A 208 12.87 -9.24 -5.57
N THR A 209 12.64 -8.59 -6.70
CA THR A 209 13.68 -8.33 -7.71
C THR A 209 14.87 -7.60 -7.13
N ILE A 210 14.67 -6.57 -6.32
CA ILE A 210 15.78 -5.81 -5.74
C ILE A 210 16.55 -6.63 -4.70
N THR A 211 15.86 -7.46 -3.93
CA THR A 211 16.49 -8.35 -2.94
C THR A 211 17.40 -9.36 -3.62
N ASP A 212 16.96 -9.93 -4.75
CA ASP A 212 17.75 -10.88 -5.53
C ASP A 212 18.89 -10.22 -6.33
N SER A 213 18.83 -8.90 -6.53
CA SER A 213 19.81 -8.15 -7.34
C SER A 213 20.92 -7.53 -6.51
N LEU A 214 20.75 -7.42 -5.20
CA LEU A 214 21.73 -6.90 -4.24
C LEU A 214 22.44 -8.03 -3.50
#